data_78e39d3c05847b7dcabea40dc6d5fec9
#
_entry.id   78e39d3c05847b7dcabea40dc6d5fec9
#
_cell.length_a   1.000
_cell.length_b   1.000
_cell.length_c   1.000
_cell.angle_alpha   90.00
_cell.angle_beta   90.00
_cell.angle_gamma   90.00
#
_symmetry.space_group_name_H-M   'P 1'
#
loop_
_entity.id
_entity.type
_entity.pdbx_description
1 polymer ?
#
loop_
_entity_poly.entity_id
_entity_poly.type
_entity_poly.pdbx_seq_one_letter_code
_entity_poly.pdbx_strand_id
1 'polypeptide(L)'
;AADIAREEIYRPLQDTARLSEGKLSLLMTLKDAGGEMSIGMLAQHLGVTDATTSIMISRMLKEAQPLVERNSSTLDRRAVMVRITARGEQVLASVLPEHYRKVLAFSEALTQAEQLLLVGLLKKLIAERKPK
;
A
#
# COMPACT_ATOMS: atom_id res chain seq x y z
N ALA A 1 1.38 -10.99 -19.36
CA ALA A 1 1.28 -9.92 -19.11
C ALA A 1 1.18 -9.41 -17.70
N ALA A 2 0.03 -8.88 -17.23
CA ALA A 2 -0.02 -8.23 -15.90
C ALA A 2 0.29 -9.21 -14.76
N ASP A 3 -0.14 -10.46 -14.85
CA ASP A 3 0.07 -11.46 -13.81
C ASP A 3 1.55 -11.85 -13.66
N ILE A 4 2.28 -11.94 -14.77
CA ILE A 4 3.70 -12.26 -14.77
C ILE A 4 4.48 -11.12 -14.10
N ALA A 5 4.16 -9.88 -14.43
CA ALA A 5 4.81 -8.70 -13.85
C ALA A 5 4.58 -8.64 -12.33
N ARG A 6 3.36 -8.94 -11.90
CA ARG A 6 3.00 -8.95 -10.48
C ARG A 6 3.80 -10.00 -9.73
N GLU A 7 3.93 -11.22 -10.27
CA GLU A 7 4.71 -12.28 -9.65
C GLU A 7 6.18 -11.91 -9.53
N GLU A 8 6.77 -11.32 -10.56
CA GLU A 8 8.17 -10.91 -10.54
C GLU A 8 8.44 -9.82 -9.52
N ILE A 9 7.52 -8.87 -9.33
CA ILE A 9 7.69 -7.75 -8.41
C ILE A 9 7.45 -8.18 -6.96
N TYR A 10 6.39 -8.92 -6.69
CA TYR A 10 5.93 -9.19 -5.32
C TYR A 10 6.47 -10.48 -4.70
N ARG A 11 6.84 -11.46 -5.49
CA ARG A 11 7.36 -12.72 -4.93
C ARG A 11 8.58 -12.54 -4.03
N PRO A 12 9.61 -11.76 -4.42
CA PRO A 12 10.75 -11.53 -3.53
C PRO A 12 10.37 -10.82 -2.23
N LEU A 13 9.37 -9.92 -2.28
CA LEU A 13 8.92 -9.21 -1.09
C LEU A 13 8.27 -10.18 -0.10
N GLN A 14 7.47 -11.12 -0.59
CA GLN A 14 6.84 -12.14 0.25
C GLN A 14 7.89 -13.04 0.91
N ASP A 15 8.90 -13.46 0.16
CA ASP A 15 9.95 -14.35 0.65
C ASP A 15 10.85 -13.67 1.69
N THR A 16 11.20 -12.41 1.46
CA THR A 16 12.14 -11.67 2.30
C THR A 16 11.49 -11.13 3.57
N ALA A 17 10.30 -10.55 3.46
CA ALA A 17 9.64 -9.84 4.56
C ALA A 17 8.25 -10.40 4.88
N ARG A 18 7.86 -11.46 4.21
CA ARG A 18 6.50 -12.06 4.33
C ARG A 18 5.40 -11.05 4.05
N LEU A 19 5.69 -10.08 3.19
CA LEU A 19 4.70 -9.09 2.77
C LEU A 19 3.97 -9.57 1.53
N SER A 20 2.64 -9.55 1.59
CA SER A 20 1.80 -9.72 0.42
C SER A 20 1.67 -8.40 -0.32
N GLU A 21 1.18 -8.47 -1.55
CA GLU A 21 0.85 -7.28 -2.34
C GLU A 21 -0.11 -6.37 -1.57
N GLY A 22 -1.14 -6.95 -0.95
CA GLY A 22 -2.13 -6.18 -0.20
C GLY A 22 -1.53 -5.47 1.00
N LYS A 23 -0.66 -6.14 1.75
CA LYS A 23 0.01 -5.53 2.91
C LYS A 23 0.94 -4.40 2.48
N LEU A 24 1.70 -4.60 1.41
CA LEU A 24 2.60 -3.55 0.92
C LEU A 24 1.81 -2.32 0.50
N SER A 25 0.73 -2.50 -0.28
CA SER A 25 -0.13 -1.39 -0.71
C SER A 25 -0.72 -0.65 0.47
N LEU A 26 -1.16 -1.37 1.50
CA LEU A 26 -1.73 -0.79 2.71
C LEU A 26 -0.70 0.05 3.45
N LEU A 27 0.50 -0.48 3.66
CA LEU A 27 1.57 0.23 4.36
C LEU A 27 2.02 1.47 3.58
N MET A 28 2.15 1.37 2.27
CA MET A 28 2.52 2.51 1.43
C MET A 28 1.45 3.60 1.49
N THR A 29 0.17 3.21 1.45
CA THR A 29 -0.93 4.15 1.55
C THR A 29 -0.91 4.90 2.88
N LEU A 30 -0.70 4.19 3.99
CA LEU A 30 -0.58 4.80 5.31
C LEU A 30 0.61 5.76 5.37
N LYS A 31 1.76 5.33 4.86
CA LYS A 31 2.97 6.15 4.88
C LYS A 31 2.77 7.46 4.11
N ASP A 32 2.17 7.37 2.93
CA ASP A 32 1.91 8.54 2.09
C ASP A 32 0.92 9.50 2.74
N ALA A 33 0.06 9.02 3.61
CA ALA A 33 -0.94 9.83 4.32
C ALA A 33 -0.42 10.41 5.64
N GLY A 34 0.88 10.28 5.92
CA GLY A 34 1.46 10.75 7.17
C GLY A 34 1.45 9.73 8.29
N GLY A 35 1.13 8.48 7.99
CA GLY A 35 1.20 7.36 8.93
C GLY A 35 -0.13 6.88 9.48
N GLU A 36 -1.21 7.58 9.24
CA GLU A 36 -2.52 7.28 9.81
C GLU A 36 -3.65 7.58 8.84
N MET A 37 -4.69 6.77 8.86
CA MET A 37 -5.87 6.95 8.00
C MET A 37 -7.05 6.18 8.59
N SER A 38 -8.28 6.67 8.34
CA SER A 38 -9.48 5.91 8.74
C SER A 38 -9.62 4.66 7.86
N ILE A 39 -10.32 3.64 8.39
CA ILE A 39 -10.57 2.41 7.62
C ILE A 39 -11.34 2.73 6.34
N GLY A 40 -12.34 3.61 6.41
CA GLY A 40 -13.12 3.99 5.23
C GLY A 40 -12.27 4.61 4.13
N MET A 41 -11.41 5.55 4.48
CA MET A 41 -10.51 6.18 3.51
C MET A 41 -9.48 5.19 2.97
N LEU A 42 -8.95 4.33 3.85
CA LEU A 42 -7.99 3.31 3.44
C LEU A 42 -8.61 2.35 2.42
N ALA A 43 -9.85 1.93 2.67
CA ALA A 43 -10.59 1.07 1.75
C ALA A 43 -10.75 1.73 0.37
N GLN A 44 -11.08 3.02 0.33
CA GLN A 44 -11.22 3.76 -0.91
C GLN A 44 -9.90 3.80 -1.68
N HIS A 45 -8.80 4.09 -0.99
CA HIS A 45 -7.48 4.15 -1.62
C HIS A 45 -7.03 2.78 -2.14
N LEU A 46 -7.36 1.71 -1.42
CA LEU A 46 -7.02 0.35 -1.84
C LEU A 46 -7.97 -0.20 -2.92
N GLY A 47 -9.12 0.44 -3.13
CA GLY A 47 -10.10 -0.01 -4.11
C GLY A 47 -10.84 -1.26 -3.69
N VAL A 48 -11.03 -1.46 -2.38
CA VAL A 48 -11.74 -2.61 -1.82
C VAL A 48 -12.83 -2.12 -0.86
N THR A 49 -13.65 -3.05 -0.36
CA THR A 49 -14.72 -2.71 0.58
C THR A 49 -14.15 -2.44 1.98
N ASP A 50 -14.94 -1.73 2.81
CA ASP A 50 -14.60 -1.52 4.22
C ASP A 50 -14.46 -2.85 4.95
N ALA A 51 -15.36 -3.82 4.64
CA ALA A 51 -15.30 -5.14 5.25
C ALA A 51 -13.99 -5.87 4.94
N THR A 52 -13.55 -5.84 3.68
CA THR A 52 -12.29 -6.46 3.28
C THR A 52 -11.11 -5.80 3.99
N THR A 53 -11.11 -4.47 4.07
CA THR A 53 -10.06 -3.72 4.76
C THR A 53 -10.02 -4.08 6.25
N SER A 54 -11.20 -4.16 6.89
CA SER A 54 -11.29 -4.54 8.30
C SER A 54 -10.73 -5.94 8.56
N ILE A 55 -10.99 -6.88 7.65
CA ILE A 55 -10.45 -8.25 7.75
C ILE A 55 -8.92 -8.23 7.63
N MET A 56 -8.38 -7.48 6.68
CA MET A 56 -6.94 -7.34 6.51
C MET A 56 -6.29 -6.79 7.78
N ILE A 57 -6.85 -5.72 8.31
CA ILE A 57 -6.33 -5.07 9.53
C ILE A 57 -6.41 -6.05 10.71
N SER A 58 -7.53 -6.75 10.87
CA SER A 58 -7.68 -7.72 11.96
C SER A 58 -6.63 -8.82 11.92
N ARG A 59 -6.31 -9.31 10.72
CA ARG A 59 -5.25 -10.32 10.54
C ARG A 59 -3.87 -9.75 10.87
N MET A 60 -3.59 -8.52 10.43
CA MET A 60 -2.30 -7.88 10.70
C MET A 60 -2.10 -7.61 12.18
N LEU A 61 -3.16 -7.28 12.91
CA LEU A 61 -3.10 -7.04 14.36
C LEU A 61 -2.78 -8.29 15.16
N LYS A 62 -3.02 -9.48 14.60
CA LYS A 62 -2.73 -10.76 15.27
C LYS A 62 -1.31 -11.24 15.07
N GLU A 63 -0.52 -10.56 14.25
CA GLU A 63 0.87 -10.94 14.04
C GLU A 63 1.71 -10.67 15.29
N ALA A 64 2.81 -11.43 15.46
CA ALA A 64 3.67 -11.32 16.64
C ALA A 64 4.26 -9.90 16.78
N GLN A 65 4.60 -9.28 15.65
CA GLN A 65 5.09 -7.91 15.61
C GLN A 65 4.23 -7.13 14.61
N PRO A 66 3.07 -6.60 15.07
CA PRO A 66 2.14 -5.96 14.16
C PRO A 66 2.74 -4.76 13.42
N LEU A 67 2.41 -4.66 12.14
CA LEU A 67 2.87 -3.57 11.29
C LEU A 67 1.95 -2.36 11.35
N VAL A 68 0.75 -2.55 11.90
CA VAL A 68 -0.24 -1.49 12.08
C VAL A 68 -0.85 -1.60 13.48
N GLU A 69 -1.45 -0.51 13.93
CA GLU A 69 -2.24 -0.48 15.15
C GLU A 69 -3.57 0.21 14.88
N ARG A 70 -4.54 -0.03 15.74
CA ARG A 70 -5.89 0.51 15.61
C ARG A 70 -6.14 1.48 16.74
N ASN A 71 -6.59 2.69 16.40
CA ASN A 71 -6.96 3.71 17.37
C ASN A 71 -8.35 4.24 17.06
N SER A 72 -9.15 4.48 18.10
CA SER A 72 -10.41 5.18 17.93
C SER A 72 -10.14 6.68 17.88
N SER A 73 -10.85 7.38 16.98
CA SER A 73 -10.79 8.84 16.96
C SER A 73 -11.38 9.41 18.27
N THR A 74 -10.70 10.35 18.87
CA THR A 74 -11.22 11.05 20.07
C THR A 74 -12.38 11.97 19.73
N LEU A 75 -12.49 12.40 18.48
CA LEU A 75 -13.53 13.31 18.02
C LEU A 75 -14.77 12.57 17.53
N ASP A 76 -14.61 11.37 16.99
CA ASP A 76 -15.69 10.54 16.48
C ASP A 76 -15.43 9.08 16.82
N ARG A 77 -16.18 8.55 17.77
CA ARG A 77 -16.02 7.16 18.22
C ARG A 77 -16.35 6.14 17.13
N ARG A 78 -17.03 6.56 16.06
CA ARG A 78 -17.36 5.67 14.93
C ARG A 78 -16.19 5.56 13.95
N ALA A 79 -15.28 6.54 13.96
CA ALA A 79 -14.12 6.53 13.06
C ALA A 79 -13.01 5.70 13.69
N VAL A 80 -12.73 4.55 13.10
CA VAL A 80 -11.62 3.71 13.49
C VAL A 80 -10.42 4.11 12.64
N MET A 81 -9.36 4.54 13.32
CA MET A 81 -8.12 4.95 12.68
C MET A 81 -7.12 3.81 12.67
N VAL A 82 -6.39 3.67 11.58
CA VAL A 82 -5.30 2.72 11.43
C VAL A 82 -4.01 3.49 11.30
N ARG A 83 -3.02 3.11 12.07
CA ARG A 83 -1.71 3.76 12.07
C ARG A 83 -0.62 2.73 11.78
N ILE A 84 0.38 3.12 10.99
CA ILE A 84 1.56 2.30 10.79
C ILE A 84 2.40 2.33 12.07
N THR A 85 2.89 1.16 12.53
CA THR A 85 3.74 1.07 13.71
C THR A 85 5.21 1.34 13.34
N ALA A 86 6.06 1.51 14.36
CA ALA A 86 7.50 1.62 14.13
C ALA A 86 8.02 0.38 13.38
N ARG A 87 7.51 -0.80 13.74
CA ARG A 87 7.88 -2.03 13.02
C ARG A 87 7.42 -1.99 11.57
N GLY A 88 6.19 -1.50 11.32
CA GLY A 88 5.68 -1.32 9.98
C GLY A 88 6.56 -0.40 9.13
N GLU A 89 7.02 0.70 9.71
CA GLU A 89 7.92 1.62 9.03
C GLU A 89 9.27 0.99 8.73
N GLN A 90 9.82 0.21 9.66
CA GLN A 90 11.09 -0.50 9.44
C GLN A 90 10.98 -1.51 8.31
N VAL A 91 9.92 -2.31 8.32
CA VAL A 91 9.69 -3.31 7.27
C VAL A 91 9.51 -2.63 5.92
N LEU A 92 8.69 -1.59 5.87
CA LEU A 92 8.47 -0.84 4.63
C LEU A 92 9.77 -0.28 4.08
N ALA A 93 10.57 0.37 4.93
CA ALA A 93 11.86 0.94 4.53
C ALA A 93 12.83 -0.13 4.01
N SER A 94 12.76 -1.36 4.55
CA SER A 94 13.64 -2.44 4.13
C SER A 94 13.26 -3.04 2.77
N VAL A 95 11.98 -3.01 2.41
CA VAL A 95 11.51 -3.63 1.16
C VAL A 95 11.36 -2.64 0.00
N LEU A 96 11.17 -1.35 0.28
CA LEU A 96 10.93 -0.35 -0.77
C LEU A 96 12.08 -0.23 -1.78
N PRO A 97 13.36 -0.21 -1.40
CA PRO A 97 14.43 -0.09 -2.38
C PRO A 97 14.40 -1.20 -3.42
N GLU A 98 14.20 -2.44 -2.99
CA GLU A 98 14.11 -3.59 -3.88
C GLU A 98 12.86 -3.51 -4.77
N HIS A 99 11.74 -3.10 -4.17
CA HIS A 99 10.49 -2.92 -4.90
C HIS A 99 10.66 -1.89 -6.01
N TYR A 100 11.21 -0.71 -5.71
CA TYR A 100 11.43 0.34 -6.70
C TYR A 100 12.42 -0.10 -7.78
N ARG A 101 13.46 -0.82 -7.40
CA ARG A 101 14.43 -1.34 -8.36
C ARG A 101 13.75 -2.26 -9.38
N LYS A 102 12.86 -3.12 -8.90
CA LYS A 102 12.12 -4.04 -9.78
C LYS A 102 11.12 -3.31 -10.67
N VAL A 103 10.43 -2.31 -10.15
CA VAL A 103 9.52 -1.49 -10.94
C VAL A 103 10.29 -0.75 -12.05
N LEU A 104 11.45 -0.16 -11.71
CA LEU A 104 12.28 0.53 -12.69
C LEU A 104 12.79 -0.43 -13.76
N ALA A 105 13.28 -1.60 -13.37
CA ALA A 105 13.74 -2.61 -14.33
C ALA A 105 12.63 -3.04 -15.27
N PHE A 106 11.41 -3.19 -14.74
CA PHE A 106 10.25 -3.55 -15.53
C PHE A 106 9.89 -2.45 -16.54
N SER A 107 10.10 -1.19 -16.19
CA SER A 107 9.76 -0.06 -17.05
C SER A 107 10.86 0.27 -18.08
N GLU A 108 12.02 -0.41 -18.04
CA GLU A 108 13.11 -0.17 -18.99
C GLU A 108 12.74 -0.47 -20.45
N ALA A 109 11.69 -1.27 -20.67
CA ALA A 109 11.17 -1.52 -22.03
C ALA A 109 10.60 -0.25 -22.68
N LEU A 110 10.31 0.78 -21.89
CA LEU A 110 9.78 2.06 -22.35
C LEU A 110 10.90 3.08 -22.49
N THR A 111 10.80 3.94 -23.49
CA THR A 111 11.70 5.09 -23.60
C THR A 111 11.40 6.06 -22.47
N GLN A 112 12.32 7.00 -22.22
CA GLN A 112 12.11 8.02 -21.19
C GLN A 112 10.84 8.84 -21.47
N ALA A 113 10.60 9.19 -22.72
CA ALA A 113 9.39 9.92 -23.12
C ALA A 113 8.13 9.12 -22.84
N GLU A 114 8.17 7.81 -23.12
CA GLU A 114 7.04 6.91 -22.85
C GLU A 114 6.79 6.76 -21.36
N GLN A 115 7.84 6.68 -20.55
CA GLN A 115 7.72 6.62 -19.08
C GLN A 115 7.05 7.86 -18.53
N LEU A 116 7.43 9.04 -19.03
CA LEU A 116 6.81 10.31 -18.62
C LEU A 116 5.34 10.37 -19.03
N LEU A 117 5.02 9.89 -20.23
CA LEU A 117 3.64 9.82 -20.71
C LEU A 117 2.80 8.90 -19.81
N LEU A 118 3.33 7.74 -19.46
CA LEU A 118 2.64 6.78 -18.59
C LEU A 118 2.37 7.39 -17.21
N VAL A 119 3.36 8.06 -16.62
CA VAL A 119 3.20 8.73 -15.32
C VAL A 119 2.08 9.78 -15.40
N GLY A 120 2.05 10.56 -16.48
CA GLY A 120 1.00 11.58 -16.69
C GLY A 120 -0.39 10.96 -16.78
N LEU A 121 -0.52 9.86 -17.53
CA LEU A 121 -1.80 9.16 -17.67
C LEU A 121 -2.26 8.56 -16.34
N LEU A 122 -1.37 7.96 -15.57
CA LEU A 122 -1.69 7.41 -14.26
C LEU A 122 -2.14 8.49 -13.28
N LYS A 123 -1.48 9.64 -13.27
CA LYS A 123 -1.88 10.77 -12.43
C LYS A 123 -3.28 11.26 -12.79
N LYS A 124 -3.60 11.30 -14.09
CA LYS A 124 -4.93 11.71 -14.56
C LYS A 124 -5.99 10.73 -14.06
N LEU A 125 -5.75 9.42 -14.17
CA LEU A 125 -6.69 8.41 -13.70
C LEU A 125 -6.90 8.51 -12.18
N ILE A 126 -5.84 8.70 -11.41
CA ILE A 126 -5.91 8.82 -9.96
C ILE A 126 -6.73 10.06 -9.58
N ALA A 127 -6.52 11.19 -10.26
CA ALA A 127 -7.27 12.41 -9.98
C ALA A 127 -8.77 12.23 -10.20
N GLU A 128 -9.17 11.49 -11.24
CA GLU A 128 -10.58 11.23 -11.53
C GLU A 128 -11.23 10.26 -10.54
N ARG A 129 -10.44 9.43 -9.86
CA ARG A 129 -10.93 8.45 -8.89
C ARG A 129 -11.01 8.99 -7.46
N LYS A 130 -10.57 10.21 -7.22
CA LYS A 130 -10.67 10.79 -5.88
C LYS A 130 -12.13 10.92 -5.47
N PRO A 131 -12.48 10.52 -4.24
CA PRO A 131 -13.84 10.68 -3.76
C PRO A 131 -14.19 12.16 -3.69
N LYS A 132 -15.40 12.47 -4.09
CA LYS A 132 -15.91 13.84 -4.04
C LYS A 132 -16.27 14.24 -2.61
#